data_f99409982ddb49b6598f91e4141855ff
#
_entry.id   f99409982ddb49b6598f91e4141855ff
#
_cell.length_a   1.000
_cell.length_b   1.000
_cell.length_c   1.000
_cell.angle_alpha   90.00
_cell.angle_beta   90.00
_cell.angle_gamma   90.00
#
_symmetry.space_group_name_H-M   'P 1'
#
loop_
_entity.id
_entity.type
_entity.pdbx_description
1 polymer ?
#
loop_
_entity_poly.entity_id
_entity_poly.type
_entity_poly.pdbx_seq_one_letter_code
_entity_poly.pdbx_strand_id
1 'polypeptide(L)'
;MITSAAGVISLLDEDEPQLKEFALQKLNAIVNDFWAEISESVDKIEVLYEDESFRSRAFAALVASKVFYHLGAFEESLNYALGAGDLFNVNDDSEYVETIIELPEDEEKKSIDPRLEGIVNKMFQRCLGDHMYKQAIGIALETRRLDIFEKTILESKDVGGLLAYSLKICMSLMQNKKFRNDVLRVLVKLYMNLEKPDFINVCQCLIFLDDPQAVSDILEKLVKDDNLLMAYQICFDLYESASQQFLSSVIQNLRTVGTPIPAVPGSTNTGTVPTQEKDSDVMETEDKAGSSPAGKTADVKSEPKDQNSKMIKILSGEMAIELHLQFLIRNNNADLMILKNTKDAVRNSVCHTATVIANSFMHTGTTSDQFLRENLEWLARATNWAKFTATASLGVIHKVSTFINAQGTFHKKKKKEEVWCFL
;
A
#
# COMPACT_ATOMS: atom_id res chain seq x y z
N MET A 1 10.02 -9.23 14.38
CA MET A 1 9.72 -8.33 13.27
C MET A 1 9.44 -6.96 13.87
N ILE A 2 10.10 -5.93 13.38
CA ILE A 2 9.82 -4.53 13.74
C ILE A 2 8.57 -4.14 12.95
N THR A 3 7.56 -3.59 13.62
CA THR A 3 6.29 -3.19 13.00
C THR A 3 6.17 -1.69 12.80
N SER A 4 7.09 -0.89 13.35
CA SER A 4 7.17 0.57 13.22
C SER A 4 8.56 1.06 13.56
N ALA A 5 9.02 2.12 12.91
CA ALA A 5 10.29 2.78 13.19
C ALA A 5 10.22 3.75 14.40
N ALA A 6 9.02 4.12 14.88
CA ALA A 6 8.80 5.14 15.90
C ALA A 6 9.64 4.93 17.18
N GLY A 7 9.74 3.68 17.66
CA GLY A 7 10.55 3.36 18.85
C GLY A 7 12.05 3.54 18.64
N VAL A 8 12.56 3.40 17.41
CA VAL A 8 13.97 3.64 17.09
C VAL A 8 14.20 5.13 16.87
N ILE A 9 13.25 5.84 16.28
CA ILE A 9 13.29 7.28 16.06
C ILE A 9 13.34 8.02 17.41
N SER A 10 12.59 7.57 18.42
CA SER A 10 12.60 8.20 19.76
C SER A 10 13.97 8.13 20.45
N LEU A 11 14.82 7.16 20.11
CA LEU A 11 16.19 7.10 20.63
C LEU A 11 17.12 8.21 20.12
N LEU A 12 16.74 8.90 19.04
CA LEU A 12 17.49 10.06 18.54
C LEU A 12 17.35 11.28 19.46
N ASP A 13 16.29 11.33 20.28
CA ASP A 13 16.03 12.41 21.23
C ASP A 13 16.78 12.23 22.57
N GLU A 14 17.37 11.04 22.80
CA GLU A 14 18.12 10.75 24.03
C GLU A 14 19.44 11.53 24.06
N ASP A 15 19.90 11.91 25.27
CA ASP A 15 21.15 12.67 25.42
C ASP A 15 22.41 11.82 25.20
N GLU A 16 22.31 10.50 25.36
CA GLU A 16 23.42 9.57 25.28
C GLU A 16 23.86 9.32 23.84
N PRO A 17 25.10 9.68 23.42
CA PRO A 17 25.57 9.54 22.05
C PRO A 17 25.58 8.09 21.53
N GLN A 18 25.75 7.10 22.41
CA GLN A 18 25.78 5.69 22.05
C GLN A 18 24.38 5.19 21.64
N LEU A 19 23.32 5.73 22.26
CA LEU A 19 21.95 5.41 21.91
C LEU A 19 21.57 6.01 20.55
N LYS A 20 22.02 7.24 20.26
CA LYS A 20 21.84 7.86 18.93
C LYS A 20 22.57 7.08 17.83
N GLU A 21 23.81 6.65 18.09
CA GLU A 21 24.56 5.83 17.14
C GLU A 21 23.86 4.49 16.88
N PHE A 22 23.40 3.81 17.93
CA PHE A 22 22.63 2.57 17.81
C PHE A 22 21.32 2.80 17.02
N ALA A 23 20.63 3.92 17.28
CA ALA A 23 19.41 4.27 16.54
C ALA A 23 19.71 4.45 15.05
N LEU A 24 20.75 5.20 14.67
CA LEU A 24 21.15 5.39 13.28
C LEU A 24 21.51 4.07 12.59
N GLN A 25 22.23 3.16 13.26
CA GLN A 25 22.53 1.84 12.71
C GLN A 25 21.25 1.02 12.46
N LYS A 26 20.29 1.08 13.37
CA LYS A 26 19.01 0.40 13.22
C LYS A 26 18.16 1.02 12.12
N LEU A 27 18.09 2.36 12.07
CA LEU A 27 17.37 3.08 11.00
C LEU A 27 17.96 2.76 9.63
N ASN A 28 19.29 2.72 9.47
CA ASN A 28 19.92 2.31 8.22
C ASN A 28 19.53 0.90 7.76
N ALA A 29 19.31 -0.01 8.70
CA ALA A 29 18.92 -1.40 8.37
C ALA A 29 17.43 -1.53 7.96
N ILE A 30 16.57 -0.61 8.39
CA ILE A 30 15.12 -0.68 8.15
C ILE A 30 14.60 0.43 7.24
N VAL A 31 15.46 1.32 6.76
CA VAL A 31 15.05 2.50 5.97
C VAL A 31 14.27 2.12 4.71
N ASN A 32 14.60 1.03 4.06
CA ASN A 32 13.91 0.59 2.84
C ASN A 32 12.42 0.26 3.09
N ASP A 33 12.10 -0.25 4.30
CA ASP A 33 10.74 -0.64 4.66
C ASP A 33 9.95 0.49 5.34
N PHE A 34 10.66 1.37 6.09
CA PHE A 34 10.05 2.38 6.97
C PHE A 34 10.46 3.81 6.62
N TRP A 35 10.95 4.06 5.39
CA TRP A 35 11.41 5.38 4.96
C TRP A 35 10.37 6.49 5.20
N ALA A 36 9.07 6.19 5.03
CA ALA A 36 8.00 7.16 5.20
C ALA A 36 7.87 7.64 6.66
N GLU A 37 7.96 6.73 7.65
CA GLU A 37 7.97 7.10 9.08
C GLU A 37 9.25 7.87 9.44
N ILE A 38 10.39 7.46 8.87
CA ILE A 38 11.68 8.09 9.13
C ILE A 38 11.73 9.50 8.51
N SER A 39 11.11 9.71 7.36
CA SER A 39 11.08 11.00 6.68
C SER A 39 10.38 12.10 7.49
N GLU A 40 9.38 11.75 8.31
CA GLU A 40 8.72 12.71 9.22
C GLU A 40 9.67 13.28 10.30
N SER A 41 10.81 12.62 10.53
CA SER A 41 11.80 12.99 11.52
C SER A 41 13.20 13.19 10.93
N VAL A 42 13.28 13.42 9.63
CA VAL A 42 14.57 13.60 8.94
C VAL A 42 15.36 14.79 9.49
N ASP A 43 14.69 15.86 9.90
CA ASP A 43 15.28 17.05 10.52
C ASP A 43 16.18 16.68 11.72
N LYS A 44 15.81 15.68 12.52
CA LYS A 44 16.61 15.21 13.67
C LYS A 44 17.91 14.54 13.21
N ILE A 45 17.85 13.83 12.07
CA ILE A 45 19.03 13.16 11.49
C ILE A 45 19.96 14.21 10.88
N GLU A 46 19.41 15.25 10.26
CA GLU A 46 20.16 16.37 9.69
C GLU A 46 20.91 17.14 10.79
N VAL A 47 20.26 17.44 11.92
CA VAL A 47 20.90 18.07 13.08
C VAL A 47 22.08 17.24 13.59
N LEU A 48 21.97 15.91 13.62
CA LEU A 48 23.09 15.02 14.01
C LEU A 48 24.21 15.00 12.97
N TYR A 49 23.92 15.21 11.71
CA TYR A 49 24.94 15.36 10.67
C TYR A 49 25.64 16.69 10.75
N GLU A 50 24.95 17.78 11.07
CA GLU A 50 25.50 19.13 11.21
C GLU A 50 26.35 19.28 12.48
N ASP A 51 26.10 18.49 13.51
CA ASP A 51 26.88 18.51 14.75
C ASP A 51 28.28 17.94 14.52
N GLU A 52 29.27 18.82 14.41
CA GLU A 52 30.67 18.43 14.22
C GLU A 52 31.25 17.62 15.40
N SER A 53 30.67 17.74 16.59
CA SER A 53 31.08 17.00 17.78
C SER A 53 30.56 15.56 17.78
N PHE A 54 29.54 15.23 16.99
CA PHE A 54 28.95 13.90 16.93
C PHE A 54 29.81 12.93 16.12
N ARG A 55 30.36 11.92 16.78
CA ARG A 55 31.35 10.99 16.19
C ARG A 55 30.79 10.24 14.97
N SER A 56 29.48 9.90 14.97
CA SER A 56 28.85 9.09 13.95
C SER A 56 28.05 9.92 12.91
N ARG A 57 28.47 11.18 12.69
CA ARG A 57 27.84 12.09 11.72
C ARG A 57 27.75 11.51 10.30
N ALA A 58 28.78 10.76 9.88
CA ALA A 58 28.77 10.12 8.56
C ALA A 58 27.66 9.04 8.44
N PHE A 59 27.30 8.39 9.55
CA PHE A 59 26.17 7.47 9.59
C PHE A 59 24.83 8.22 9.49
N ALA A 60 24.71 9.36 10.13
CA ALA A 60 23.54 10.23 9.99
C ALA A 60 23.36 10.67 8.52
N ALA A 61 24.45 11.09 7.86
CA ALA A 61 24.44 11.42 6.44
C ALA A 61 23.98 10.24 5.56
N LEU A 62 24.47 9.03 5.81
CA LEU A 62 24.06 7.85 5.05
C LEU A 62 22.57 7.56 5.18
N VAL A 63 22.01 7.68 6.40
CA VAL A 63 20.57 7.46 6.63
C VAL A 63 19.76 8.56 5.96
N ALA A 64 20.14 9.83 6.11
CA ALA A 64 19.49 10.96 5.44
C ALA A 64 19.51 10.78 3.91
N SER A 65 20.64 10.42 3.33
CA SER A 65 20.76 10.15 1.89
C SER A 65 19.76 9.12 1.40
N LYS A 66 19.62 8.00 2.11
CA LYS A 66 18.64 6.95 1.75
C LYS A 66 17.19 7.42 1.90
N VAL A 67 16.88 8.23 2.90
CA VAL A 67 15.55 8.81 3.07
C VAL A 67 15.22 9.75 1.90
N PHE A 68 16.13 10.67 1.56
CA PHE A 68 15.95 11.58 0.42
C PHE A 68 15.88 10.84 -0.93
N TYR A 69 16.62 9.74 -1.08
CA TYR A 69 16.47 8.86 -2.24
C TYR A 69 15.03 8.32 -2.36
N HIS A 70 14.44 7.83 -1.26
CA HIS A 70 13.06 7.32 -1.29
C HIS A 70 12.04 8.43 -1.53
N LEU A 71 12.27 9.64 -1.03
CA LEU A 71 11.47 10.83 -1.30
C LEU A 71 11.58 11.33 -2.76
N GLY A 72 12.55 10.80 -3.54
CA GLY A 72 12.80 11.26 -4.91
C GLY A 72 13.60 12.55 -5.02
N ALA A 73 14.08 13.09 -3.90
CA ALA A 73 14.97 14.25 -3.81
C ALA A 73 16.42 13.81 -4.02
N PHE A 74 16.77 13.53 -5.28
CA PHE A 74 18.04 12.88 -5.63
C PHE A 74 19.27 13.77 -5.43
N GLU A 75 19.12 15.09 -5.60
CA GLU A 75 20.22 16.04 -5.40
C GLU A 75 20.62 16.13 -3.93
N GLU A 76 19.64 16.22 -3.03
CA GLU A 76 19.83 16.18 -1.58
C GLU A 76 20.42 14.82 -1.16
N SER A 77 19.89 13.74 -1.73
CA SER A 77 20.41 12.39 -1.49
C SER A 77 21.90 12.29 -1.85
N LEU A 78 22.32 12.81 -3.00
CA LEU A 78 23.72 12.84 -3.43
C LEU A 78 24.58 13.66 -2.46
N ASN A 79 24.13 14.84 -2.04
CA ASN A 79 24.87 15.68 -1.11
C ASN A 79 25.13 14.96 0.22
N TYR A 80 24.12 14.27 0.76
CA TYR A 80 24.30 13.47 1.98
C TYR A 80 25.11 12.20 1.76
N ALA A 81 25.04 11.56 0.58
CA ALA A 81 25.90 10.43 0.22
C ALA A 81 27.38 10.82 0.21
N LEU A 82 27.70 12.00 -0.35
CA LEU A 82 29.06 12.55 -0.30
C LEU A 82 29.48 12.86 1.15
N GLY A 83 28.57 13.36 1.99
CA GLY A 83 28.81 13.57 3.42
C GLY A 83 29.04 12.29 4.22
N ALA A 84 28.51 11.15 3.76
CA ALA A 84 28.75 9.84 4.39
C ALA A 84 30.15 9.27 4.09
N GLY A 85 30.83 9.76 3.05
CA GLY A 85 32.20 9.36 2.71
C GLY A 85 32.35 7.85 2.51
N ASP A 86 33.29 7.23 3.23
CA ASP A 86 33.62 5.81 3.08
C ASP A 86 32.46 4.85 3.43
N LEU A 87 31.41 5.33 4.12
CA LEU A 87 30.23 4.53 4.42
C LEU A 87 29.29 4.38 3.20
N PHE A 88 29.41 5.26 2.22
CA PHE A 88 28.73 5.11 0.93
C PHE A 88 29.56 4.20 0.02
N ASN A 89 29.18 2.92 -0.04
CA ASN A 89 29.89 1.93 -0.86
C ASN A 89 29.47 2.03 -2.33
N VAL A 90 30.32 2.64 -3.14
CA VAL A 90 30.11 2.82 -4.58
C VAL A 90 30.02 1.48 -5.36
N ASN A 91 30.60 0.40 -4.82
CA ASN A 91 30.57 -0.92 -5.47
C ASN A 91 29.40 -1.80 -5.01
N ASP A 92 28.46 -1.25 -4.25
CA ASP A 92 27.28 -1.98 -3.83
C ASP A 92 26.28 -2.04 -5.00
N ASP A 93 25.87 -3.26 -5.38
CA ASP A 93 24.90 -3.51 -6.46
C ASP A 93 23.48 -3.32 -5.94
N SER A 94 23.13 -2.06 -5.67
CA SER A 94 21.81 -1.65 -5.18
C SER A 94 21.21 -0.52 -6.00
N GLU A 95 19.89 -0.52 -6.14
CA GLU A 95 19.13 0.49 -6.87
C GLU A 95 19.45 1.92 -6.36
N TYR A 96 19.66 2.07 -5.05
CA TYR A 96 20.05 3.33 -4.44
C TYR A 96 21.41 3.83 -4.95
N VAL A 97 22.44 2.98 -4.91
CA VAL A 97 23.79 3.35 -5.33
C VAL A 97 23.84 3.64 -6.81
N GLU A 98 23.27 2.79 -7.66
CA GLU A 98 23.16 3.00 -9.11
C GLU A 98 22.46 4.32 -9.45
N THR A 99 21.37 4.63 -8.76
CA THR A 99 20.62 5.87 -9.01
C THR A 99 21.45 7.11 -8.64
N ILE A 100 22.17 7.06 -7.51
CA ILE A 100 22.95 8.22 -7.03
C ILE A 100 24.23 8.44 -7.87
N ILE A 101 24.89 7.36 -8.29
CA ILE A 101 26.10 7.46 -9.15
C ILE A 101 25.75 8.00 -10.54
N GLU A 102 24.59 7.64 -11.07
CA GLU A 102 24.15 8.06 -12.41
C GLU A 102 23.42 9.41 -12.42
N LEU A 103 23.33 10.12 -11.29
CA LEU A 103 22.85 11.50 -11.31
C LEU A 103 23.77 12.32 -12.21
N PRO A 104 23.27 12.98 -13.26
CA PRO A 104 24.12 13.85 -14.08
C PRO A 104 24.57 15.03 -13.22
N GLU A 105 25.87 15.14 -13.00
CA GLU A 105 26.48 16.43 -12.75
C GLU A 105 26.09 17.30 -13.95
N ASP A 106 25.42 18.42 -13.72
CA ASP A 106 24.93 19.41 -14.67
C ASP A 106 25.04 19.03 -16.15
N GLU A 107 23.92 18.99 -16.86
CA GLU A 107 23.81 18.66 -18.28
C GLU A 107 24.72 19.53 -19.19
N GLU A 108 26.00 19.39 -19.09
CA GLU A 108 26.81 19.47 -20.26
C GLU A 108 26.66 18.12 -20.97
N LYS A 109 25.70 18.08 -21.90
CA LYS A 109 25.56 17.00 -22.87
C LYS A 109 26.97 16.74 -23.41
N LYS A 110 27.68 15.73 -22.86
CA LYS A 110 28.84 15.18 -23.56
C LYS A 110 28.32 14.79 -24.91
N SER A 111 28.62 15.60 -25.95
CA SER A 111 28.17 15.35 -27.31
C SER A 111 28.74 14.00 -27.71
N ILE A 112 27.85 12.99 -27.75
CA ILE A 112 28.17 11.66 -28.24
C ILE A 112 28.79 11.87 -29.64
N ASP A 113 29.91 11.19 -29.92
CA ASP A 113 30.54 11.26 -31.23
C ASP A 113 29.48 10.97 -32.30
N PRO A 114 29.22 11.90 -33.25
CA PRO A 114 28.22 11.76 -34.30
C PRO A 114 28.37 10.47 -35.13
N ARG A 115 29.56 9.88 -35.13
CA ARG A 115 29.84 8.61 -35.80
C ARG A 115 29.21 7.44 -35.05
N LEU A 116 29.29 7.44 -33.70
CA LEU A 116 28.65 6.43 -32.86
C LEU A 116 27.13 6.54 -32.92
N GLU A 117 26.60 7.75 -32.86
CA GLU A 117 25.17 7.98 -33.04
C GLU A 117 24.67 7.48 -34.41
N GLY A 118 25.46 7.73 -35.47
CA GLY A 118 25.16 7.21 -36.82
C GLY A 118 25.14 5.70 -36.90
N ILE A 119 26.00 4.97 -36.15
CA ILE A 119 25.99 3.51 -36.08
C ILE A 119 24.75 3.01 -35.35
N VAL A 120 24.45 3.58 -34.19
CA VAL A 120 23.27 3.21 -33.38
C VAL A 120 21.99 3.42 -34.16
N ASN A 121 21.85 4.55 -34.86
CA ASN A 121 20.68 4.85 -35.69
C ASN A 121 20.55 3.85 -36.88
N LYS A 122 21.64 3.40 -37.48
CA LYS A 122 21.61 2.33 -38.51
C LYS A 122 21.16 0.97 -37.89
N MET A 123 21.61 0.64 -36.67
CA MET A 123 21.16 -0.56 -35.96
C MET A 123 19.65 -0.52 -35.73
N PHE A 124 19.10 0.63 -35.28
CA PHE A 124 17.66 0.79 -35.11
C PHE A 124 16.90 0.61 -36.42
N GLN A 125 17.35 1.28 -37.52
CA GLN A 125 16.71 1.14 -38.82
C GLN A 125 16.68 -0.32 -39.29
N ARG A 126 17.75 -1.07 -39.06
CA ARG A 126 17.81 -2.48 -39.40
C ARG A 126 16.86 -3.32 -38.54
N CYS A 127 16.87 -3.11 -37.21
CA CYS A 127 15.94 -3.83 -36.32
C CYS A 127 14.49 -3.57 -36.67
N LEU A 128 14.12 -2.34 -37.00
CA LEU A 128 12.76 -1.99 -37.42
C LEU A 128 12.41 -2.60 -38.79
N GLY A 129 13.34 -2.55 -39.76
CA GLY A 129 13.15 -3.17 -41.09
C GLY A 129 13.02 -4.68 -41.04
N ASP A 130 13.76 -5.34 -40.17
CA ASP A 130 13.72 -6.80 -39.93
C ASP A 130 12.60 -7.23 -38.96
N HIS A 131 11.75 -6.30 -38.50
CA HIS A 131 10.67 -6.50 -37.51
C HIS A 131 11.14 -7.07 -36.15
N MET A 132 12.39 -6.77 -35.77
CA MET A 132 12.99 -7.21 -34.51
C MET A 132 12.74 -6.18 -33.40
N TYR A 133 11.48 -5.92 -33.09
CA TYR A 133 11.05 -4.85 -32.17
C TYR A 133 11.58 -5.02 -30.74
N LYS A 134 11.65 -6.27 -30.21
CA LYS A 134 12.17 -6.51 -28.85
C LYS A 134 13.64 -6.15 -28.71
N GLN A 135 14.45 -6.43 -29.75
CA GLN A 135 15.86 -6.04 -29.77
C GLN A 135 16.00 -4.51 -29.88
N ALA A 136 15.18 -3.86 -30.72
CA ALA A 136 15.17 -2.42 -30.82
C ALA A 136 14.80 -1.74 -29.49
N ILE A 137 13.81 -2.28 -28.76
CA ILE A 137 13.44 -1.84 -27.41
C ILE A 137 14.62 -1.99 -26.45
N GLY A 138 15.30 -3.15 -26.42
CA GLY A 138 16.45 -3.36 -25.55
C GLY A 138 17.58 -2.35 -25.82
N ILE A 139 17.92 -2.12 -27.09
CA ILE A 139 18.95 -1.13 -27.48
C ILE A 139 18.50 0.30 -27.10
N ALA A 140 17.21 0.63 -27.30
CA ALA A 140 16.68 1.96 -26.97
C ALA A 140 16.74 2.24 -25.46
N LEU A 141 16.42 1.27 -24.64
CA LEU A 141 16.50 1.38 -23.18
C LEU A 141 17.94 1.47 -22.68
N GLU A 142 18.87 0.67 -23.25
CA GLU A 142 20.30 0.73 -22.92
C GLU A 142 20.93 2.05 -23.33
N THR A 143 20.54 2.59 -24.48
CA THR A 143 21.04 3.89 -24.97
C THR A 143 20.25 5.09 -24.44
N ARG A 144 19.27 4.87 -23.56
CA ARG A 144 18.38 5.89 -22.97
C ARG A 144 17.64 6.74 -24.00
N ARG A 145 17.33 6.18 -25.17
CA ARG A 145 16.63 6.85 -26.28
C ARG A 145 15.12 6.58 -26.19
N LEU A 146 14.41 7.37 -25.38
CA LEU A 146 12.96 7.25 -25.20
C LEU A 146 12.16 7.57 -26.47
N ASP A 147 12.71 8.45 -27.35
CA ASP A 147 12.13 8.76 -28.64
C ASP A 147 12.02 7.53 -29.56
N ILE A 148 13.10 6.74 -29.63
CA ILE A 148 13.13 5.51 -30.42
C ILE A 148 12.31 4.40 -29.75
N PHE A 149 12.33 4.33 -28.43
CA PHE A 149 11.52 3.41 -27.66
C PHE A 149 10.01 3.57 -27.98
N GLU A 150 9.49 4.80 -27.89
CA GLU A 150 8.10 5.12 -28.22
C GLU A 150 7.77 4.79 -29.67
N LYS A 151 8.64 5.23 -30.60
CA LYS A 151 8.49 4.96 -32.04
C LYS A 151 8.45 3.47 -32.35
N THR A 152 9.35 2.69 -31.75
CA THR A 152 9.43 1.23 -31.96
C THR A 152 8.13 0.51 -31.56
N ILE A 153 7.53 0.93 -30.46
CA ILE A 153 6.26 0.34 -29.99
C ILE A 153 5.12 0.71 -30.94
N LEU A 154 5.03 1.99 -31.34
CA LEU A 154 3.96 2.48 -32.20
C LEU A 154 4.01 1.92 -33.64
N GLU A 155 5.20 1.63 -34.18
CA GLU A 155 5.37 1.03 -35.52
C GLU A 155 5.08 -0.46 -35.56
N SER A 156 4.93 -1.11 -34.42
CA SER A 156 4.66 -2.54 -34.36
C SER A 156 3.19 -2.88 -34.61
N LYS A 157 2.96 -4.10 -35.13
CA LYS A 157 1.60 -4.65 -35.26
C LYS A 157 1.02 -5.15 -33.95
N ASP A 158 1.87 -5.47 -32.97
CA ASP A 158 1.49 -5.98 -31.65
C ASP A 158 1.90 -4.98 -30.56
N VAL A 159 1.23 -3.83 -30.53
CA VAL A 159 1.50 -2.77 -29.56
C VAL A 159 1.30 -3.26 -28.13
N GLY A 160 0.19 -3.99 -27.87
CA GLY A 160 -0.14 -4.49 -26.53
C GLY A 160 0.90 -5.48 -25.99
N GLY A 161 1.32 -6.43 -26.82
CA GLY A 161 2.37 -7.40 -26.43
C GLY A 161 3.73 -6.76 -26.16
N LEU A 162 4.10 -5.72 -26.93
CA LEU A 162 5.34 -4.99 -26.72
C LEU A 162 5.27 -4.09 -25.48
N LEU A 163 4.14 -3.48 -25.18
CA LEU A 163 3.94 -2.72 -23.96
C LEU A 163 4.08 -3.61 -22.71
N ALA A 164 3.44 -4.77 -22.69
CA ALA A 164 3.58 -5.73 -21.60
C ALA A 164 5.02 -6.24 -21.44
N TYR A 165 5.72 -6.50 -22.55
CA TYR A 165 7.13 -6.86 -22.56
C TYR A 165 8.00 -5.74 -22.00
N SER A 166 7.78 -4.49 -22.42
CA SER A 166 8.53 -3.31 -21.98
C SER A 166 8.32 -3.05 -20.49
N LEU A 167 7.09 -3.17 -20.00
CA LEU A 167 6.79 -3.04 -18.56
C LEU A 167 7.54 -4.10 -17.75
N LYS A 168 7.52 -5.36 -18.19
CA LYS A 168 8.24 -6.45 -17.53
C LYS A 168 9.74 -6.19 -17.46
N ILE A 169 10.36 -5.72 -18.55
CA ILE A 169 11.79 -5.39 -18.58
C ILE A 169 12.09 -4.20 -17.67
N CYS A 170 11.27 -3.15 -17.76
CA CYS A 170 11.42 -1.97 -16.93
C CYS A 170 11.46 -2.32 -15.44
N MET A 171 10.57 -3.23 -15.00
CA MET A 171 10.48 -3.64 -13.61
C MET A 171 11.55 -4.65 -13.18
N SER A 172 12.10 -5.44 -14.09
CA SER A 172 13.04 -6.52 -13.75
C SER A 172 14.52 -6.18 -13.96
N LEU A 173 14.84 -5.30 -14.89
CA LEU A 173 16.22 -5.05 -15.33
C LEU A 173 16.71 -3.62 -15.08
N MET A 174 15.79 -2.63 -14.98
CA MET A 174 16.20 -1.26 -14.76
C MET A 174 16.45 -0.98 -13.29
N GLN A 175 17.69 -0.74 -12.93
CA GLN A 175 18.09 -0.40 -11.56
C GLN A 175 18.00 1.11 -11.30
N ASN A 176 18.32 1.95 -12.30
CA ASN A 176 18.21 3.41 -12.14
C ASN A 176 16.75 3.86 -12.01
N LYS A 177 16.35 4.30 -10.81
CA LYS A 177 14.98 4.72 -10.48
C LYS A 177 14.51 5.92 -11.33
N LYS A 178 15.38 6.93 -11.54
CA LYS A 178 15.02 8.12 -12.32
C LYS A 178 14.67 7.75 -13.77
N PHE A 179 15.53 7.02 -14.44
CA PHE A 179 15.29 6.57 -15.80
C PHE A 179 14.10 5.59 -15.90
N ARG A 180 13.99 4.67 -14.96
CA ARG A 180 12.82 3.77 -14.87
C ARG A 180 11.52 4.57 -14.78
N ASN A 181 11.47 5.61 -13.96
CA ASN A 181 10.30 6.47 -13.84
C ASN A 181 9.96 7.19 -15.15
N ASP A 182 10.98 7.65 -15.90
CA ASP A 182 10.75 8.28 -17.21
C ASP A 182 10.18 7.28 -18.22
N VAL A 183 10.70 6.05 -18.26
CA VAL A 183 10.13 4.98 -19.09
C VAL A 183 8.69 4.64 -18.66
N LEU A 184 8.40 4.55 -17.37
CA LEU A 184 7.04 4.30 -16.87
C LEU A 184 6.07 5.41 -17.27
N ARG A 185 6.49 6.69 -17.25
CA ARG A 185 5.66 7.81 -17.73
C ARG A 185 5.33 7.68 -19.22
N VAL A 186 6.30 7.24 -20.04
CA VAL A 186 6.04 6.96 -21.46
C VAL A 186 5.08 5.79 -21.63
N LEU A 187 5.26 4.71 -20.86
CA LEU A 187 4.36 3.56 -20.90
C LEU A 187 2.92 3.92 -20.51
N VAL A 188 2.73 4.73 -19.45
CA VAL A 188 1.40 5.24 -19.07
C VAL A 188 0.73 5.95 -20.23
N LYS A 189 1.44 6.84 -20.92
CA LYS A 189 0.90 7.56 -22.10
C LYS A 189 0.50 6.58 -23.21
N LEU A 190 1.35 5.61 -23.51
CA LEU A 190 1.10 4.64 -24.57
C LEU A 190 -0.08 3.72 -24.25
N TYR A 191 -0.18 3.20 -23.02
CA TYR A 191 -1.32 2.39 -22.57
C TYR A 191 -2.65 3.16 -22.62
N MET A 192 -2.63 4.45 -22.25
CA MET A 192 -3.82 5.31 -22.29
C MET A 192 -4.26 5.65 -23.72
N ASN A 193 -3.34 5.65 -24.69
CA ASN A 193 -3.62 5.94 -26.10
C ASN A 193 -4.05 4.72 -26.92
N LEU A 194 -4.14 3.53 -26.34
CA LEU A 194 -4.68 2.37 -26.98
C LEU A 194 -6.18 2.56 -27.31
N GLU A 195 -6.69 1.92 -28.38
CA GLU A 195 -8.13 1.90 -28.69
C GLU A 195 -8.96 1.42 -27.49
N LYS A 196 -8.42 0.48 -26.71
CA LYS A 196 -8.94 0.03 -25.41
C LYS A 196 -7.85 0.23 -24.38
N PRO A 197 -7.91 1.31 -23.59
CA PRO A 197 -6.91 1.57 -22.57
C PRO A 197 -6.81 0.43 -21.56
N ASP A 198 -5.58 0.01 -21.25
CA ASP A 198 -5.31 -1.02 -20.25
C ASP A 198 -5.09 -0.36 -18.88
N PHE A 199 -6.20 -0.05 -18.21
CA PHE A 199 -6.18 0.65 -16.93
C PHE A 199 -5.48 -0.14 -15.81
N ILE A 200 -5.42 -1.48 -15.91
CA ILE A 200 -4.74 -2.31 -14.89
C ILE A 200 -3.24 -2.05 -14.95
N ASN A 201 -2.63 -2.17 -16.13
CA ASN A 201 -1.20 -1.91 -16.30
C ASN A 201 -0.85 -0.43 -16.08
N VAL A 202 -1.74 0.50 -16.44
CA VAL A 202 -1.57 1.93 -16.11
C VAL A 202 -1.49 2.14 -14.59
N CYS A 203 -2.43 1.57 -13.82
CA CYS A 203 -2.42 1.71 -12.36
C CYS A 203 -1.19 1.04 -11.73
N GLN A 204 -0.71 -0.09 -12.26
CA GLN A 204 0.56 -0.67 -11.83
C GLN A 204 1.74 0.29 -12.06
N CYS A 205 1.84 0.91 -13.23
CA CYS A 205 2.88 1.92 -13.47
C CYS A 205 2.77 3.10 -12.49
N LEU A 206 1.55 3.56 -12.20
CA LEU A 206 1.31 4.68 -11.30
C LEU A 206 1.63 4.37 -9.82
N ILE A 207 1.49 3.12 -9.38
CA ILE A 207 1.97 2.69 -8.05
C ILE A 207 3.49 2.90 -7.94
N PHE A 208 4.25 2.49 -8.97
CA PHE A 208 5.71 2.64 -8.98
C PHE A 208 6.16 4.08 -9.16
N LEU A 209 5.34 4.92 -9.81
CA LEU A 209 5.56 6.37 -9.92
C LEU A 209 5.15 7.15 -8.67
N ASP A 210 4.49 6.47 -7.71
CA ASP A 210 3.92 7.07 -6.50
C ASP A 210 2.97 8.24 -6.80
N ASP A 211 2.07 8.05 -7.78
CA ASP A 211 1.09 9.06 -8.20
C ASP A 211 -0.35 8.63 -7.84
N PRO A 212 -0.78 8.82 -6.59
CA PRO A 212 -2.12 8.46 -6.14
C PRO A 212 -3.22 9.34 -6.74
N GLN A 213 -2.88 10.56 -7.21
CA GLN A 213 -3.87 11.46 -7.83
C GLN A 213 -4.29 10.94 -9.20
N ALA A 214 -3.34 10.55 -10.04
CA ALA A 214 -3.65 10.00 -11.36
C ALA A 214 -4.48 8.70 -11.26
N VAL A 215 -4.23 7.87 -10.24
CA VAL A 215 -5.05 6.67 -9.98
C VAL A 215 -6.48 7.07 -9.60
N SER A 216 -6.66 8.06 -8.74
CA SER A 216 -7.99 8.56 -8.36
C SER A 216 -8.77 9.09 -9.56
N ASP A 217 -8.11 9.84 -10.45
CA ASP A 217 -8.71 10.37 -11.68
C ASP A 217 -9.16 9.26 -12.63
N ILE A 218 -8.38 8.18 -12.73
CA ILE A 218 -8.75 7.00 -13.53
C ILE A 218 -9.97 6.29 -12.93
N LEU A 219 -9.99 6.08 -11.62
CA LEU A 219 -11.14 5.46 -10.94
C LEU A 219 -12.42 6.27 -11.14
N GLU A 220 -12.34 7.59 -11.03
CA GLU A 220 -13.47 8.48 -11.31
C GLU A 220 -13.93 8.43 -12.76
N LYS A 221 -12.99 8.41 -13.70
CA LYS A 221 -13.32 8.25 -15.12
C LYS A 221 -14.07 6.96 -15.38
N LEU A 222 -13.60 5.84 -14.82
CA LEU A 222 -14.26 4.53 -14.95
C LEU A 222 -15.67 4.53 -14.35
N VAL A 223 -15.88 5.24 -13.24
CA VAL A 223 -17.22 5.41 -12.65
C VAL A 223 -18.13 6.24 -13.57
N LYS A 224 -17.61 7.33 -14.15
CA LYS A 224 -18.37 8.17 -15.10
C LYS A 224 -18.72 7.44 -16.40
N ASP A 225 -17.83 6.56 -16.85
CA ASP A 225 -18.00 5.75 -18.06
C ASP A 225 -18.85 4.47 -17.82
N ASP A 226 -19.45 4.31 -16.62
CA ASP A 226 -20.26 3.17 -16.16
C ASP A 226 -19.51 1.82 -16.22
N ASN A 227 -18.18 1.85 -16.15
CA ASN A 227 -17.30 0.67 -16.10
C ASN A 227 -16.90 0.30 -14.66
N LEU A 228 -17.92 0.07 -13.83
CA LEU A 228 -17.74 -0.15 -12.39
C LEU A 228 -16.97 -1.43 -12.04
N LEU A 229 -17.16 -2.49 -12.84
CA LEU A 229 -16.47 -3.75 -12.56
C LEU A 229 -14.96 -3.61 -12.71
N MET A 230 -14.50 -2.87 -13.71
CA MET A 230 -13.09 -2.56 -13.90
C MET A 230 -12.56 -1.69 -12.75
N ALA A 231 -13.32 -0.67 -12.32
CA ALA A 231 -12.93 0.17 -11.18
C ALA A 231 -12.78 -0.66 -9.89
N TYR A 232 -13.69 -1.59 -9.60
CA TYR A 232 -13.59 -2.46 -8.44
C TYR A 232 -12.42 -3.44 -8.55
N GLN A 233 -12.17 -4.00 -9.73
CA GLN A 233 -11.01 -4.87 -9.95
C GLN A 233 -9.70 -4.13 -9.66
N ILE A 234 -9.55 -2.92 -10.19
CA ILE A 234 -8.38 -2.07 -9.92
C ILE A 234 -8.26 -1.77 -8.42
N CYS A 235 -9.37 -1.49 -7.71
CA CYS A 235 -9.33 -1.27 -6.27
C CYS A 235 -8.82 -2.50 -5.49
N PHE A 236 -9.19 -3.72 -5.90
CA PHE A 236 -8.66 -4.95 -5.28
C PHE A 236 -7.17 -5.15 -5.61
N ASP A 237 -6.76 -4.92 -6.86
CA ASP A 237 -5.36 -5.03 -7.27
C ASP A 237 -4.48 -4.01 -6.53
N LEU A 238 -4.99 -2.78 -6.34
CA LEU A 238 -4.33 -1.74 -5.54
C LEU A 238 -4.20 -2.17 -4.06
N TYR A 239 -5.27 -2.72 -3.49
CA TYR A 239 -5.26 -3.18 -2.10
C TYR A 239 -4.19 -4.26 -1.85
N GLU A 240 -3.95 -5.15 -2.82
CA GLU A 240 -2.96 -6.21 -2.71
C GLU A 240 -1.52 -5.74 -2.98
N SER A 241 -1.33 -4.76 -3.88
CA SER A 241 0.00 -4.41 -4.41
C SER A 241 0.55 -3.08 -3.90
N ALA A 242 -0.29 -2.13 -3.50
CA ALA A 242 0.15 -0.80 -3.10
C ALA A 242 0.46 -0.68 -1.59
N SER A 243 1.28 0.31 -1.24
CA SER A 243 1.56 0.64 0.16
C SER A 243 0.34 1.25 0.87
N GLN A 244 0.25 1.12 2.19
CA GLN A 244 -0.84 1.69 2.97
C GLN A 244 -0.90 3.22 2.87
N GLN A 245 0.24 3.88 2.74
CA GLN A 245 0.33 5.33 2.54
C GLN A 245 -0.27 5.74 1.20
N PHE A 246 0.09 5.04 0.12
CA PHE A 246 -0.49 5.26 -1.20
C PHE A 246 -2.01 5.07 -1.20
N LEU A 247 -2.50 3.97 -0.61
CA LEU A 247 -3.94 3.69 -0.47
C LEU A 247 -4.67 4.78 0.31
N SER A 248 -4.07 5.26 1.41
CA SER A 248 -4.64 6.35 2.22
C SER A 248 -4.77 7.64 1.40
N SER A 249 -3.78 7.96 0.57
CA SER A 249 -3.81 9.13 -0.32
C SER A 249 -4.88 8.99 -1.40
N VAL A 250 -5.02 7.81 -2.03
CA VAL A 250 -6.09 7.53 -3.00
C VAL A 250 -7.47 7.67 -2.34
N ILE A 251 -7.66 7.10 -1.14
CA ILE A 251 -8.92 7.21 -0.40
C ILE A 251 -9.25 8.67 -0.07
N GLN A 252 -8.26 9.46 0.34
CA GLN A 252 -8.44 10.88 0.64
C GLN A 252 -8.88 11.65 -0.61
N ASN A 253 -8.24 11.43 -1.75
CA ASN A 253 -8.60 12.04 -3.03
C ASN A 253 -10.03 11.71 -3.43
N LEU A 254 -10.43 10.43 -3.35
CA LEU A 254 -11.80 9.99 -3.67
C LEU A 254 -12.86 10.59 -2.72
N ARG A 255 -12.51 10.91 -1.47
CA ARG A 255 -13.41 11.60 -0.52
C ARG A 255 -13.59 13.07 -0.83
N THR A 256 -12.51 13.77 -1.25
CA THR A 256 -12.56 15.21 -1.57
C THR A 256 -13.43 15.51 -2.78
N VAL A 257 -13.41 14.65 -3.78
CA VAL A 257 -14.22 14.81 -5.01
C VAL A 257 -15.72 14.57 -4.74
N GLY A 258 -16.07 13.75 -3.75
CA GLY A 258 -17.46 13.48 -3.36
C GLY A 258 -18.14 14.62 -2.58
N THR A 259 -17.41 15.65 -2.16
CA THR A 259 -17.94 16.82 -1.47
C THR A 259 -18.03 18.01 -2.43
N PRO A 260 -19.24 18.56 -2.73
CA PRO A 260 -19.35 19.82 -3.46
C PRO A 260 -18.65 20.90 -2.60
N ILE A 261 -17.62 21.53 -3.15
CA ILE A 261 -16.99 22.70 -2.54
C ILE A 261 -18.08 23.77 -2.43
N PRO A 262 -18.49 24.21 -1.20
CA PRO A 262 -19.32 25.41 -1.10
C PRO A 262 -18.46 26.56 -1.61
N ALA A 263 -18.90 27.22 -2.67
CA ALA A 263 -18.29 28.45 -3.15
C ALA A 263 -18.29 29.46 -2.01
N VAL A 264 -17.13 29.73 -1.43
CA VAL A 264 -16.94 30.79 -0.46
C VAL A 264 -16.68 32.07 -1.24
N PRO A 265 -17.54 33.09 -1.16
CA PRO A 265 -17.19 34.45 -1.59
C PRO A 265 -16.17 35.02 -0.60
N GLY A 266 -15.08 35.56 -1.14
CA GLY A 266 -13.89 35.99 -0.45
C GLY A 266 -14.07 36.74 0.85
N SER A 267 -13.12 36.60 1.75
CA SER A 267 -12.52 37.69 2.53
C SER A 267 -11.39 37.19 3.43
N THR A 268 -10.20 37.73 3.19
CA THR A 268 -9.20 38.29 4.13
C THR A 268 -9.04 37.72 5.55
N ASN A 269 -7.79 37.24 5.79
CA ASN A 269 -6.91 37.39 6.95
C ASN A 269 -7.45 37.44 8.39
N THR A 270 -6.87 36.65 9.19
CA THR A 270 -6.09 36.82 10.44
C THR A 270 -6.46 35.81 11.52
N GLY A 271 -5.49 35.02 11.88
CA GLY A 271 -4.96 34.75 13.19
C GLY A 271 -5.85 34.14 14.30
N THR A 272 -5.24 33.17 14.93
CA THR A 272 -5.37 32.72 16.33
C THR A 272 -6.16 31.44 16.61
N VAL A 273 -5.37 30.45 17.07
CA VAL A 273 -5.82 29.28 17.85
C VAL A 273 -6.46 29.73 19.16
N PRO A 274 -7.49 29.09 19.71
CA PRO A 274 -7.22 28.11 20.75
C PRO A 274 -8.18 26.89 20.80
N THR A 275 -7.59 25.81 21.28
CA THR A 275 -8.13 24.61 21.91
C THR A 275 -9.40 24.79 22.73
N GLN A 276 -10.39 23.92 22.60
CA GLN A 276 -11.12 23.31 23.72
C GLN A 276 -12.04 22.16 23.28
N GLU A 277 -11.89 21.08 24.02
CA GLU A 277 -12.76 19.91 24.09
C GLU A 277 -14.19 20.29 24.51
N LYS A 278 -15.18 19.56 24.00
CA LYS A 278 -16.35 19.17 24.80
C LYS A 278 -17.15 18.04 24.13
N ASP A 279 -17.25 16.97 24.87
CA ASP A 279 -18.26 15.91 24.77
C ASP A 279 -19.69 16.47 24.70
N SER A 280 -20.52 15.83 23.88
CA SER A 280 -21.93 15.59 24.29
C SER A 280 -22.59 14.55 23.38
N ASP A 281 -22.94 13.43 24.00
CA ASP A 281 -23.94 12.46 23.59
C ASP A 281 -25.27 13.14 23.23
N VAL A 282 -25.86 12.77 22.10
CA VAL A 282 -27.33 12.77 21.97
C VAL A 282 -27.76 11.59 21.10
N MET A 283 -28.44 10.69 21.76
CA MET A 283 -29.20 9.55 21.29
C MET A 283 -30.56 10.06 20.81
N GLU A 284 -30.94 9.85 19.57
CA GLU A 284 -32.34 9.91 19.17
C GLU A 284 -32.76 8.67 18.38
N THR A 285 -33.67 7.98 19.03
CA THR A 285 -34.50 6.90 18.52
C THR A 285 -35.70 7.48 17.79
N GLU A 286 -36.01 7.04 16.58
CA GLU A 286 -37.40 7.03 16.08
C GLU A 286 -37.69 5.79 15.24
N ASP A 287 -38.59 5.00 15.79
CA ASP A 287 -39.35 3.93 15.13
C ASP A 287 -40.33 4.51 14.09
N LYS A 288 -40.42 3.89 12.92
CA LYS A 288 -41.73 3.73 12.24
C LYS A 288 -41.75 2.54 11.30
N ALA A 289 -42.65 1.65 11.62
CA ALA A 289 -43.08 0.51 10.83
C ALA A 289 -43.93 0.93 9.62
N GLY A 290 -43.88 0.12 8.53
CA GLY A 290 -44.89 0.19 7.50
C GLY A 290 -44.55 -0.50 6.16
N SER A 291 -45.00 -1.77 6.03
CA SER A 291 -45.51 -2.45 4.83
C SER A 291 -44.68 -2.55 3.53
N SER A 292 -44.37 -3.79 3.19
CA SER A 292 -44.08 -4.26 1.83
C SER A 292 -45.29 -4.06 0.87
N PRO A 293 -45.02 -3.96 -0.46
CA PRO A 293 -45.30 -5.14 -1.27
C PRO A 293 -44.24 -5.44 -2.35
N ALA A 294 -44.34 -6.68 -2.81
CA ALA A 294 -43.51 -7.40 -3.74
C ALA A 294 -43.36 -6.80 -5.17
N GLY A 295 -42.18 -7.06 -5.71
CA GLY A 295 -42.00 -7.32 -7.13
C GLY A 295 -41.80 -6.14 -8.05
N LYS A 296 -40.51 -5.97 -8.44
CA LYS A 296 -40.09 -5.75 -9.83
C LYS A 296 -38.55 -5.62 -9.83
N THR A 297 -37.90 -6.52 -10.55
CA THR A 297 -36.53 -6.34 -11.03
C THR A 297 -36.48 -5.06 -11.86
N ALA A 298 -35.92 -4.03 -11.31
CA ALA A 298 -35.54 -2.83 -12.04
C ALA A 298 -34.06 -2.63 -11.77
N ASP A 299 -33.26 -2.50 -12.82
CA ASP A 299 -31.88 -2.05 -12.81
C ASP A 299 -31.82 -0.75 -11.99
N VAL A 300 -31.44 -0.87 -10.72
CA VAL A 300 -31.16 0.28 -9.87
C VAL A 300 -29.78 0.79 -10.28
N LYS A 301 -29.75 1.80 -11.13
CA LYS A 301 -28.56 2.66 -11.26
C LYS A 301 -28.29 3.22 -9.87
N SER A 302 -27.32 2.61 -9.19
CA SER A 302 -26.84 3.10 -7.89
C SER A 302 -26.28 4.51 -8.07
N GLU A 303 -26.67 5.43 -7.20
CA GLU A 303 -26.17 6.82 -7.23
C GLU A 303 -24.65 6.86 -7.12
N PRO A 304 -23.95 7.84 -7.75
CA PRO A 304 -22.49 7.93 -7.74
C PRO A 304 -21.86 7.92 -6.33
N LYS A 305 -22.58 8.41 -5.33
CA LYS A 305 -22.14 8.37 -3.92
C LYS A 305 -22.02 6.96 -3.34
N ASP A 306 -22.88 6.04 -3.76
CA ASP A 306 -22.84 4.63 -3.33
C ASP A 306 -21.65 3.89 -3.97
N GLN A 307 -21.27 4.26 -5.19
CA GLN A 307 -20.19 3.65 -5.94
C GLN A 307 -18.82 4.03 -5.35
N ASN A 308 -18.61 5.32 -5.05
CA ASN A 308 -17.39 5.78 -4.37
C ASN A 308 -17.26 5.16 -2.97
N SER A 309 -18.36 5.03 -2.24
CA SER A 309 -18.36 4.37 -0.93
C SER A 309 -17.92 2.90 -1.01
N LYS A 310 -18.31 2.18 -2.06
CA LYS A 310 -17.85 0.79 -2.27
C LYS A 310 -16.38 0.72 -2.61
N MET A 311 -15.85 1.59 -3.48
CA MET A 311 -14.42 1.64 -3.80
C MET A 311 -13.59 1.93 -2.55
N ILE A 312 -14.02 2.88 -1.72
CA ILE A 312 -13.34 3.20 -0.45
C ILE A 312 -13.32 1.99 0.48
N LYS A 313 -14.42 1.21 0.58
CA LYS A 313 -14.46 -0.03 1.38
C LYS A 313 -13.52 -1.11 0.86
N ILE A 314 -13.30 -1.19 -0.46
CA ILE A 314 -12.33 -2.13 -1.04
C ILE A 314 -10.91 -1.67 -0.69
N LEU A 315 -10.58 -0.39 -0.95
CA LEU A 315 -9.26 0.18 -0.71
C LEU A 315 -8.87 0.19 0.78
N SER A 316 -9.85 0.34 1.70
CA SER A 316 -9.61 0.24 3.15
C SER A 316 -9.44 -1.21 3.64
N GLY A 317 -9.65 -2.21 2.78
CA GLY A 317 -9.58 -3.62 3.13
C GLY A 317 -10.84 -4.19 3.79
N GLU A 318 -11.84 -3.37 4.13
CA GLU A 318 -13.08 -3.84 4.76
C GLU A 318 -13.77 -4.93 3.93
N MET A 319 -13.85 -4.72 2.60
CA MET A 319 -14.50 -5.66 1.69
C MET A 319 -13.71 -6.95 1.51
N ALA A 320 -12.37 -6.87 1.44
CA ALA A 320 -11.50 -8.05 1.36
C ALA A 320 -11.62 -8.91 2.63
N ILE A 321 -11.58 -8.28 3.81
CA ILE A 321 -11.78 -8.97 5.09
C ILE A 321 -13.17 -9.63 5.14
N GLU A 322 -14.21 -8.94 4.70
CA GLU A 322 -15.57 -9.48 4.66
C GLU A 322 -15.67 -10.71 3.75
N LEU A 323 -15.08 -10.66 2.55
CA LEU A 323 -15.06 -11.80 1.62
C LEU A 323 -14.28 -12.99 2.17
N HIS A 324 -13.14 -12.77 2.80
CA HIS A 324 -12.37 -13.82 3.47
C HIS A 324 -13.16 -14.46 4.61
N LEU A 325 -13.85 -13.67 5.44
CA LEU A 325 -14.71 -14.18 6.50
C LEU A 325 -15.88 -14.99 5.95
N GLN A 326 -16.53 -14.51 4.88
CA GLN A 326 -17.61 -15.25 4.21
C GLN A 326 -17.12 -16.58 3.63
N PHE A 327 -15.90 -16.60 3.05
CA PHE A 327 -15.28 -17.83 2.57
C PHE A 327 -15.06 -18.84 3.71
N LEU A 328 -14.50 -18.40 4.84
CA LEU A 328 -14.30 -19.25 6.02
C LEU A 328 -15.64 -19.80 6.57
N ILE A 329 -16.66 -18.95 6.65
CA ILE A 329 -18.00 -19.34 7.11
C ILE A 329 -18.61 -20.44 6.21
N ARG A 330 -18.50 -20.28 4.89
CA ARG A 330 -19.09 -21.21 3.91
C ARG A 330 -18.36 -22.54 3.84
N ASN A 331 -17.04 -22.54 3.96
CA ASN A 331 -16.23 -23.74 3.79
C ASN A 331 -16.07 -24.54 5.09
N ASN A 332 -16.22 -23.94 6.27
CA ASN A 332 -16.22 -24.58 7.61
C ASN A 332 -15.27 -25.80 7.74
N ASN A 333 -14.03 -25.67 7.24
CA ASN A 333 -13.03 -26.72 7.26
C ASN A 333 -12.16 -26.65 8.54
N ALA A 334 -12.78 -26.31 9.68
CA ALA A 334 -12.09 -26.20 10.95
C ALA A 334 -11.77 -27.59 11.51
N ASP A 335 -10.48 -27.88 11.73
CA ASP A 335 -10.02 -29.10 12.36
C ASP A 335 -9.77 -28.88 13.86
N LEU A 336 -10.68 -29.40 14.70
CA LEU A 336 -10.55 -29.32 16.15
C LEU A 336 -9.34 -30.09 16.69
N MET A 337 -8.84 -31.11 15.98
CA MET A 337 -7.66 -31.87 16.41
C MET A 337 -6.41 -31.03 16.32
N ILE A 338 -6.27 -30.19 15.28
CA ILE A 338 -5.16 -29.25 15.16
C ILE A 338 -5.17 -28.27 16.33
N LEU A 339 -6.33 -27.70 16.67
CA LEU A 339 -6.46 -26.79 17.81
C LEU A 339 -6.13 -27.46 19.15
N LYS A 340 -6.56 -28.71 19.36
CA LYS A 340 -6.25 -29.49 20.58
C LYS A 340 -4.75 -29.76 20.69
N ASN A 341 -4.11 -30.21 19.62
CA ASN A 341 -2.69 -30.48 19.58
C ASN A 341 -1.88 -29.19 19.80
N THR A 342 -2.29 -28.08 19.17
CA THR A 342 -1.65 -26.76 19.35
C THR A 342 -1.78 -26.30 20.79
N LYS A 343 -2.96 -26.41 21.39
CA LYS A 343 -3.21 -26.07 22.81
C LYS A 343 -2.26 -26.83 23.75
N ASP A 344 -2.07 -28.12 23.51
CA ASP A 344 -1.23 -28.97 24.37
C ASP A 344 0.26 -28.68 24.22
N ALA A 345 0.68 -28.22 23.03
CA ALA A 345 2.05 -27.80 22.74
C ALA A 345 2.39 -26.39 23.23
N VAL A 346 1.38 -25.54 23.43
CA VAL A 346 1.57 -24.11 23.77
C VAL A 346 1.93 -23.92 25.25
N ARG A 347 3.04 -23.19 25.50
CA ARG A 347 3.55 -22.91 26.85
C ARG A 347 3.70 -21.42 27.17
N ASN A 348 3.57 -20.53 26.19
CA ASN A 348 3.71 -19.08 26.40
C ASN A 348 2.39 -18.34 26.14
N SER A 349 2.26 -17.13 26.70
CA SER A 349 1.03 -16.32 26.63
C SER A 349 0.72 -15.83 25.20
N VAL A 350 1.73 -15.58 24.38
CA VAL A 350 1.57 -15.11 22.99
C VAL A 350 0.92 -16.21 22.13
N CYS A 351 1.45 -17.43 22.20
CA CYS A 351 0.89 -18.56 21.48
C CYS A 351 -0.49 -18.97 22.01
N HIS A 352 -0.74 -18.79 23.31
CA HIS A 352 -2.09 -18.97 23.88
C HIS A 352 -3.09 -18.03 23.21
N THR A 353 -2.78 -16.74 23.18
CA THR A 353 -3.64 -15.73 22.53
C THR A 353 -3.80 -16.00 21.03
N ALA A 354 -2.72 -16.35 20.33
CA ALA A 354 -2.76 -16.71 18.91
C ALA A 354 -3.67 -17.91 18.64
N THR A 355 -3.65 -18.94 19.50
CA THR A 355 -4.53 -20.12 19.37
C THR A 355 -6.01 -19.73 19.55
N VAL A 356 -6.32 -18.84 20.48
CA VAL A 356 -7.68 -18.34 20.70
C VAL A 356 -8.17 -17.54 19.50
N ILE A 357 -7.32 -16.68 18.94
CA ILE A 357 -7.62 -15.89 17.73
C ILE A 357 -7.82 -16.82 16.53
N ALA A 358 -6.92 -17.79 16.31
CA ALA A 358 -7.05 -18.78 15.24
C ALA A 358 -8.37 -19.54 15.32
N ASN A 359 -8.75 -20.00 16.53
CA ASN A 359 -10.05 -20.65 16.73
C ASN A 359 -11.22 -19.73 16.35
N SER A 360 -11.16 -18.45 16.69
CA SER A 360 -12.25 -17.51 16.36
C SER A 360 -12.39 -17.30 14.86
N PHE A 361 -11.29 -17.20 14.12
CA PHE A 361 -11.32 -17.11 12.66
C PHE A 361 -11.78 -18.40 11.98
N MET A 362 -11.27 -19.56 12.42
CA MET A 362 -11.69 -20.86 11.88
C MET A 362 -13.20 -21.10 12.03
N HIS A 363 -13.79 -20.60 13.09
CA HIS A 363 -15.21 -20.80 13.40
C HIS A 363 -16.06 -19.53 13.21
N THR A 364 -15.57 -18.52 12.49
CA THR A 364 -16.28 -17.25 12.28
C THR A 364 -17.68 -17.46 11.74
N GLY A 365 -18.69 -16.93 12.43
CA GLY A 365 -20.10 -17.00 12.02
C GLY A 365 -20.73 -18.40 12.03
N THR A 366 -19.98 -19.45 12.40
CA THR A 366 -20.48 -20.84 12.45
C THR A 366 -21.29 -21.14 13.70
N THR A 367 -21.24 -20.26 14.72
CA THR A 367 -21.80 -20.47 16.05
C THR A 367 -21.21 -21.67 16.83
N SER A 368 -20.15 -22.29 16.32
CA SER A 368 -19.47 -23.43 16.93
C SER A 368 -18.40 -22.95 17.90
N ASP A 369 -18.74 -22.91 19.19
CA ASP A 369 -17.84 -22.50 20.28
C ASP A 369 -17.35 -23.69 21.13
N GLN A 370 -17.41 -24.91 20.56
CA GLN A 370 -17.07 -26.17 21.25
C GLN A 370 -15.65 -26.14 21.83
N PHE A 371 -14.66 -25.66 21.07
CA PHE A 371 -13.28 -25.59 21.56
C PHE A 371 -13.16 -24.70 22.81
N LEU A 372 -13.83 -23.57 22.86
CA LEU A 372 -13.80 -22.68 24.01
C LEU A 372 -14.48 -23.32 25.23
N ARG A 373 -15.62 -23.97 25.05
CA ARG A 373 -16.35 -24.65 26.14
C ARG A 373 -15.58 -25.83 26.73
N GLU A 374 -14.92 -26.61 25.91
CA GLU A 374 -14.12 -27.76 26.36
C GLU A 374 -12.82 -27.36 27.07
N ASN A 375 -12.38 -26.11 26.96
CA ASN A 375 -11.07 -25.65 27.43
C ASN A 375 -11.13 -24.42 28.35
N LEU A 376 -12.19 -24.29 29.17
CA LEU A 376 -12.40 -23.13 30.07
C LEU A 376 -11.25 -22.94 31.07
N GLU A 377 -10.72 -24.01 31.67
CA GLU A 377 -9.59 -23.94 32.59
C GLU A 377 -8.31 -23.44 31.91
N TRP A 378 -8.09 -23.83 30.66
CA TRP A 378 -6.96 -23.37 29.88
C TRP A 378 -7.13 -21.89 29.51
N LEU A 379 -8.34 -21.46 29.13
CA LEU A 379 -8.67 -20.07 28.85
C LEU A 379 -8.53 -19.17 30.08
N ALA A 380 -8.89 -19.67 31.27
CA ALA A 380 -8.80 -18.95 32.54
C ALA A 380 -7.33 -18.59 32.93
N ARG A 381 -6.34 -19.28 32.37
CA ARG A 381 -4.91 -18.93 32.54
C ARG A 381 -4.51 -17.66 31.87
N ALA A 382 -5.30 -17.11 30.95
CA ALA A 382 -5.06 -15.84 30.30
C ALA A 382 -5.02 -14.69 31.31
N THR A 383 -4.10 -13.76 31.14
CA THR A 383 -3.94 -12.58 31.99
C THR A 383 -4.11 -11.32 31.16
N ASN A 384 -4.51 -10.22 31.81
CA ASN A 384 -4.60 -8.90 31.18
C ASN A 384 -5.43 -8.91 29.88
N TRP A 385 -4.91 -8.34 28.82
CA TRP A 385 -5.58 -8.24 27.50
C TRP A 385 -5.97 -9.58 26.87
N ALA A 386 -5.28 -10.67 27.20
CA ALA A 386 -5.60 -11.99 26.68
C ALA A 386 -7.01 -12.48 27.14
N LYS A 387 -7.50 -12.04 28.29
CA LYS A 387 -8.89 -12.31 28.72
C LYS A 387 -9.90 -11.63 27.80
N PHE A 388 -9.67 -10.38 27.44
CA PHE A 388 -10.53 -9.65 26.52
C PHE A 388 -10.55 -10.31 25.13
N THR A 389 -9.40 -10.79 24.64
CA THR A 389 -9.31 -11.52 23.38
C THR A 389 -10.16 -12.78 23.40
N ALA A 390 -10.13 -13.56 24.49
CA ALA A 390 -10.93 -14.76 24.64
C ALA A 390 -12.44 -14.44 24.63
N THR A 391 -12.85 -13.37 25.29
CA THR A 391 -14.25 -12.92 25.29
C THR A 391 -14.66 -12.37 23.91
N ALA A 392 -13.82 -11.57 23.27
CA ALA A 392 -14.08 -11.03 21.93
C ALA A 392 -14.20 -12.12 20.86
N SER A 393 -13.46 -13.24 21.02
CA SER A 393 -13.52 -14.38 20.11
C SER A 393 -14.92 -14.99 20.00
N LEU A 394 -15.71 -14.96 21.08
CA LEU A 394 -17.10 -15.37 21.05
C LEU A 394 -17.97 -14.50 20.14
N GLY A 395 -17.72 -13.18 20.14
CA GLY A 395 -18.41 -12.26 19.25
C GLY A 395 -18.13 -12.59 17.77
N VAL A 396 -16.90 -12.95 17.43
CA VAL A 396 -16.52 -13.35 16.07
C VAL A 396 -17.18 -14.69 15.67
N ILE A 397 -17.12 -15.70 16.54
CA ILE A 397 -17.74 -17.02 16.31
C ILE A 397 -19.26 -16.89 16.11
N HIS A 398 -19.90 -16.03 16.90
CA HIS A 398 -21.35 -15.81 16.85
C HIS A 398 -21.76 -14.63 15.96
N LYS A 399 -20.84 -14.10 15.11
CA LYS A 399 -21.17 -13.04 14.15
C LYS A 399 -22.31 -13.51 13.23
N VAL A 400 -23.46 -12.86 13.34
CA VAL A 400 -24.60 -13.13 12.45
C VAL A 400 -24.35 -12.39 11.14
N SER A 401 -24.07 -13.13 10.06
CA SER A 401 -24.05 -12.56 8.73
C SER A 401 -25.48 -12.23 8.29
N THR A 402 -25.71 -11.03 7.77
CA THR A 402 -26.98 -10.61 7.19
C THR A 402 -27.47 -11.55 6.08
N PHE A 403 -26.57 -12.31 5.46
CA PHE A 403 -26.88 -13.31 4.44
C PHE A 403 -27.57 -14.57 4.97
N ILE A 404 -27.37 -14.94 6.23
CA ILE A 404 -28.03 -16.14 6.82
C ILE A 404 -29.49 -15.85 7.15
N ASN A 405 -29.86 -14.60 7.33
CA ASN A 405 -31.24 -14.19 7.60
C ASN A 405 -32.16 -14.31 6.38
N ALA A 406 -31.63 -14.49 5.16
CA ALA A 406 -32.44 -14.65 3.95
C ALA A 406 -32.87 -16.11 3.66
N GLN A 407 -32.28 -17.09 4.33
CA GLN A 407 -32.64 -18.52 4.14
C GLN A 407 -32.83 -19.26 5.48
N GLY A 408 -33.85 -18.93 6.20
CA GLY A 408 -34.46 -19.89 7.08
C GLY A 408 -34.10 -19.91 8.57
N THR A 409 -35.06 -19.46 9.31
CA THR A 409 -35.59 -20.01 10.56
C THR A 409 -34.68 -20.08 11.79
N PHE A 410 -35.00 -19.16 12.64
CA PHE A 410 -35.14 -19.29 14.09
C PHE A 410 -34.98 -20.70 14.66
N HIS A 411 -33.82 -21.02 15.18
CA HIS A 411 -33.68 -21.86 16.37
C HIS A 411 -32.33 -21.58 17.03
N LYS A 412 -32.35 -20.92 18.19
CA LYS A 412 -31.41 -20.99 19.31
C LYS A 412 -31.14 -19.65 20.00
N LYS A 413 -32.14 -19.22 20.76
CA LYS A 413 -31.96 -18.10 21.70
C LYS A 413 -31.57 -18.53 23.13
N LYS A 414 -31.35 -19.80 23.39
CA LYS A 414 -31.33 -20.33 24.77
C LYS A 414 -29.98 -20.86 25.32
N LYS A 415 -28.86 -20.73 24.59
CA LYS A 415 -27.53 -21.21 25.05
C LYS A 415 -26.44 -20.12 25.24
N LYS A 416 -26.82 -18.85 25.19
CA LYS A 416 -25.85 -17.74 25.32
C LYS A 416 -25.42 -17.44 26.76
N GLU A 417 -26.18 -17.82 27.76
CA GLU A 417 -25.97 -17.34 29.15
C GLU A 417 -24.90 -18.09 29.94
N GLU A 418 -24.58 -19.34 29.59
CA GLU A 418 -23.67 -20.16 30.41
C GLU A 418 -22.17 -19.85 30.21
N VAL A 419 -21.76 -19.31 29.06
CA VAL A 419 -20.33 -19.00 28.78
C VAL A 419 -19.90 -17.63 29.30
N TRP A 420 -20.87 -16.71 29.47
CA TRP A 420 -20.57 -15.35 29.97
C TRP A 420 -20.25 -15.31 31.47
N CYS A 421 -20.67 -16.30 32.23
CA CYS A 421 -20.42 -16.34 33.67
C CYS A 421 -19.02 -16.87 34.03
N PHE A 422 -18.29 -17.53 33.14
CA PHE A 422 -16.99 -18.16 33.41
C PHE A 422 -15.77 -17.38 32.82
N LEU A 423 -15.95 -16.40 31.95
CA LEU A 423 -14.89 -15.51 31.39
C LEU A 423 -14.94 -14.14 32.03
#